data_3c2280d5617c271f0e0d47b1518a975c
#
_entry.id   3c2280d5617c271f0e0d47b1518a975c
#
_cell.length_a   1.000
_cell.length_b   1.000
_cell.length_c   1.000
_cell.angle_alpha   90.00
_cell.angle_beta   90.00
_cell.angle_gamma   90.00
#
_symmetry.space_group_name_H-M   'P 1'
#
loop_
_entity.id
_entity.type
_entity.pdbx_description
1 polymer ?
#
loop_
_entity_poly.entity_id
_entity_poly.type
_entity_poly.pdbx_seq_one_letter_code
_entity_poly.pdbx_strand_id
1 'polypeptide(L)'
;MVLEYLIIXVYSXALLLIFMYALAQLNLLXNYLKAKKIIDTSEKFDFSNSEEIPFVTIQLPVYNELYVMERLLXNIAKXEYPXDKLEIQVLDDSTDESIETTAKHIKIIQEKGIDIQHIRRDNRQGFKAGALKEGLKTAKGNIIAIFDADFLPKKDWLLQTVPYFKDXEIGVVQTRWGHINRDYSTLTKIQAFALDAHFTLEQVGRNSKGHFINFNGTAGLWRKECIYDAGNWEGDTLTEDLDLSYRAQLKNWKFKYLEHVETPAELPIIISAARSQQFRWNKGGAENFQKMMKRVITSKNVSFKTKIHSLLHLLNSSMFTCIFLVAVLSIPMLYIKNEYEHLKXYFYVMSFFVISSLIFFICYWHMYKNTYGGGFKNFIIYIGAFFTFFSIAMGFSLHNTVAVLEGHFGKKSEFVRTPKFNIQTLKDGWKKNKYIKTKPSVHVILEGLLAIYFIFGMYSAFIVGDQGGDFGLFPFHFMLFIGFSYVFFKSVFSKA
;
A
#
# COMPACT_ATOMS: atom_id res chain seq x y z
N MET A 1 -29.00 -0.81 29.73
CA MET A 1 -28.82 0.57 29.23
C MET A 1 -27.35 0.99 29.13
N VAL A 2 -26.52 0.70 30.16
CA VAL A 2 -25.10 1.11 30.12
C VAL A 2 -24.37 0.44 28.94
N LEU A 3 -24.58 -0.87 28.74
CA LEU A 3 -23.94 -1.59 27.64
C LEU A 3 -24.37 -1.02 26.29
N GLU A 4 -25.67 -0.73 26.13
CA GLU A 4 -26.20 -0.16 24.90
C GLU A 4 -25.55 1.18 24.57
N TYR A 5 -25.42 2.06 25.57
CA TYR A 5 -24.76 3.36 25.36
C TYR A 5 -23.29 3.22 25.06
N LEU A 6 -22.62 2.23 25.65
CA LEU A 6 -21.21 1.93 25.30
C LEU A 6 -21.08 1.49 23.84
N ILE A 7 -21.97 0.63 23.41
CA ILE A 7 -21.97 0.15 22.01
C ILE A 7 -22.19 1.33 21.06
N ILE A 8 -23.17 2.17 21.38
CA ILE A 8 -23.43 3.39 20.59
C ILE A 8 -22.20 4.30 20.52
N UNK A 9 -21.43 4.34 21.35
CA UNK A 9 -20.36 5.13 21.44
C UNK A 9 -19.31 4.76 20.56
N VAL A 10 -19.03 3.56 20.85
CA VAL A 10 -17.95 2.99 20.05
C VAL A 10 -18.32 3.01 18.57
N TYR A 11 -19.51 2.60 18.25
CA TYR A 11 -20.00 2.57 16.88
C TYR A 11 -19.93 3.96 16.25
N SER A 12 -20.40 4.96 16.98
CA SER A 12 -20.39 6.36 16.52
C SER A 12 -18.97 6.88 16.28
N UNK A 13 -18.12 6.50 16.97
CA UNK A 13 -16.86 6.86 16.88
C UNK A 13 -16.27 6.40 15.68
N ALA A 14 -16.42 5.22 15.61
CA ALA A 14 -15.84 4.58 14.42
C ALA A 14 -16.42 5.16 13.12
N LEU A 15 -17.73 5.35 13.07
CA LEU A 15 -18.37 5.97 11.90
C LEU A 15 -17.83 7.38 11.65
N LEU A 16 -17.65 8.16 12.71
CA LEU A 16 -17.15 9.53 12.57
C LEU A 16 -15.72 9.53 11.97
N LEU A 17 -14.86 8.64 12.45
CA LEU A 17 -13.50 8.55 11.92
C LEU A 17 -13.50 8.15 10.46
N ILE A 18 -14.37 7.20 10.09
CA ILE A 18 -14.51 6.80 8.67
C ILE A 18 -14.98 7.98 7.84
N PHE A 19 -15.93 8.76 8.36
CA PHE A 19 -16.44 9.93 7.63
C PHE A 19 -15.37 11.00 7.45
N MET A 20 -14.57 11.27 8.48
CA MET A 20 -13.47 12.22 8.39
C MET A 20 -12.46 11.77 7.32
N TYR A 21 -12.16 10.48 7.29
CA TYR A 21 -11.27 9.92 6.28
C TYR A 21 -11.89 10.06 4.89
N ALA A 22 -13.19 9.82 4.76
CA ALA A 22 -13.90 9.97 3.48
C ALA A 22 -13.85 11.43 2.99
N LEU A 23 -14.04 12.39 3.89
CA LEU A 23 -13.94 13.82 3.52
C LEU A 23 -12.53 14.17 3.05
N ALA A 24 -11.50 13.60 3.68
CA ALA A 24 -10.13 13.81 3.22
C ALA A 24 -9.92 13.22 1.83
N GLN A 25 -10.48 12.04 1.56
CA GLN A 25 -10.42 11.41 0.25
C GLN A 25 -11.10 12.28 -0.81
N LEU A 26 -12.23 12.88 -0.47
CA LEU A 26 -12.94 13.79 -1.37
C LEU A 26 -12.08 15.00 -1.69
N ASN A 27 -11.40 15.55 -0.70
CA ASN A 27 -10.47 16.66 -0.92
C ASN A 27 -9.32 16.24 -1.84
N LEU A 28 -8.79 15.04 -1.67
CA LEU A 28 -7.74 14.52 -2.55
C LEU A 28 -8.27 14.33 -3.97
N LEU A 29 -9.49 13.96 -4.14
CA LEU A 29 -10.11 13.88 -5.46
C LEU A 29 -10.16 15.25 -6.13
N UNK A 30 -10.36 16.07 -5.44
CA UNK A 30 -10.43 17.31 -5.87
C UNK A 30 -9.20 17.78 -6.38
N ASN A 31 -8.22 17.64 -5.52
CA ASN A 31 -6.86 17.98 -5.89
C ASN A 31 -6.37 17.22 -7.12
N TYR A 32 -6.70 15.95 -7.17
CA TYR A 32 -6.33 15.09 -8.30
C TYR A 32 -6.90 15.61 -9.61
N LEU A 33 -8.18 15.95 -9.64
CA LEU A 33 -8.85 16.43 -10.86
C LEU A 33 -8.26 17.78 -11.32
N LYS A 34 -7.89 18.64 -10.40
CA LYS A 34 -7.24 19.90 -10.74
C LYS A 34 -5.83 19.67 -11.31
N ALA A 35 -5.09 18.74 -10.71
CA ALA A 35 -3.73 18.43 -11.15
C ALA A 35 -3.71 17.83 -12.56
N LYS A 36 -4.72 17.04 -12.91
CA LYS A 36 -4.82 16.42 -14.24
C LYS A 36 -4.97 17.46 -15.37
N LYS A 37 -5.43 18.65 -15.06
CA LYS A 37 -5.60 19.72 -16.05
C LYS A 37 -4.30 20.48 -16.32
N ILE A 38 -3.29 20.31 -15.47
CA ILE A 38 -2.00 20.99 -15.61
C ILE A 38 -1.10 20.14 -16.53
N ILE A 39 -0.56 20.77 -17.57
CA ILE A 39 0.38 20.10 -18.47
C ILE A 39 1.74 20.07 -17.77
N ASP A 40 2.20 18.87 -17.46
CA ASP A 40 3.50 18.66 -16.83
C ASP A 40 4.57 18.66 -17.94
N THR A 41 5.44 19.66 -17.94
CA THR A 41 6.58 19.67 -18.84
C THR A 41 7.65 18.76 -18.24
N SER A 42 7.87 17.61 -18.89
CA SER A 42 8.84 16.66 -18.39
C SER A 42 10.25 17.24 -18.44
N GLU A 43 10.95 17.10 -17.33
CA GLU A 43 12.35 17.51 -17.24
C GLU A 43 13.21 16.56 -18.07
N LYS A 44 14.21 17.08 -18.74
CA LYS A 44 15.14 16.27 -19.55
C LYS A 44 16.57 16.70 -19.31
N PHE A 45 17.49 15.78 -19.51
CA PHE A 45 18.92 16.09 -19.46
C PHE A 45 19.38 16.74 -20.75
N ASP A 46 20.32 17.66 -20.61
CA ASP A 46 21.14 18.14 -21.72
C ASP A 46 22.38 17.24 -21.75
N PHE A 47 22.37 16.24 -22.63
CA PHE A 47 23.48 15.31 -22.74
C PHE A 47 24.77 15.94 -23.29
N SER A 48 24.69 17.18 -23.80
CA SER A 48 25.90 17.90 -24.21
C SER A 48 26.71 18.39 -23.00
N ASN A 49 26.09 18.46 -21.83
CA ASN A 49 26.78 18.88 -20.59
C ASN A 49 26.81 17.71 -19.61
N SER A 50 27.81 16.84 -19.73
CA SER A 50 27.93 15.65 -18.92
C SER A 50 28.11 15.95 -17.43
N GLU A 51 28.58 17.13 -17.07
CA GLU A 51 28.76 17.50 -15.67
C GLU A 51 27.44 17.67 -14.91
N GLU A 52 26.36 17.94 -15.64
CA GLU A 52 25.03 18.10 -15.05
C GLU A 52 24.35 16.76 -14.75
N ILE A 53 24.88 15.66 -15.29
CA ILE A 53 24.28 14.33 -15.12
C ILE A 53 24.82 13.70 -13.84
N PRO A 54 23.99 13.47 -12.83
CA PRO A 54 24.49 12.93 -11.56
C PRO A 54 24.83 11.45 -11.67
N PHE A 55 25.72 10.99 -10.79
CA PHE A 55 26.01 9.59 -10.64
C PHE A 55 24.84 8.91 -9.93
N VAL A 56 24.33 7.79 -10.46
CA VAL A 56 23.21 7.03 -9.92
C VAL A 56 23.69 5.67 -9.41
N THR A 57 23.29 5.31 -8.20
CA THR A 57 23.43 3.95 -7.67
C THR A 57 22.05 3.32 -7.65
N ILE A 58 21.89 2.17 -8.30
CA ILE A 58 20.68 1.36 -8.20
C ILE A 58 20.89 0.34 -7.10
N GLN A 59 20.03 0.35 -6.09
CA GLN A 59 20.08 -0.62 -4.99
C GLN A 59 18.95 -1.63 -5.15
N LEU A 60 19.31 -2.91 -5.11
CA LEU A 60 18.39 -4.04 -5.25
C LEU A 60 18.46 -4.87 -3.97
N PRO A 61 17.62 -4.54 -2.98
CA PRO A 61 17.60 -5.33 -1.73
C PRO A 61 16.86 -6.64 -1.99
N VAL A 62 17.54 -7.77 -1.77
CA VAL A 62 16.96 -9.09 -2.05
C VAL A 62 17.18 -10.04 -0.87
N TYR A 63 16.23 -10.95 -0.67
CA TYR A 63 16.29 -11.98 0.36
C TYR A 63 15.53 -13.21 -0.13
N ASN A 64 16.25 -14.28 -0.47
CA ASN A 64 15.65 -15.54 -0.91
C ASN A 64 14.65 -15.32 -2.05
N GLU A 65 15.14 -14.80 -3.18
CA GLU A 65 14.31 -14.45 -4.34
C GLU A 65 14.63 -15.32 -5.55
N LEU A 66 14.75 -16.63 -5.31
CA LEU A 66 15.22 -17.60 -6.33
C LEU A 66 14.49 -17.45 -7.69
N TYR A 67 13.18 -17.24 -7.65
CA TYR A 67 12.36 -17.35 -8.86
C TYR A 67 12.34 -16.08 -9.71
N VAL A 68 12.80 -14.95 -9.18
CA VAL A 68 12.71 -13.66 -9.90
C VAL A 68 14.06 -12.98 -10.13
N MET A 69 15.18 -13.54 -9.62
CA MET A 69 16.47 -12.86 -9.72
C MET A 69 16.95 -12.74 -11.16
N GLU A 70 16.81 -13.79 -11.96
CA GLU A 70 17.24 -13.73 -13.35
C GLU A 70 16.48 -12.64 -14.11
N ARG A 71 15.17 -12.60 -13.94
CA ARG A 71 14.30 -11.59 -14.55
C ARG A 71 14.70 -10.18 -14.11
N LEU A 72 14.92 -9.98 -12.83
CA LEU A 72 15.30 -8.68 -12.28
C LEU A 72 16.62 -8.21 -12.87
N LEU A 73 17.63 -9.01 -12.80
CA LEU A 73 18.97 -8.61 -13.25
C LEU A 73 19.03 -8.40 -14.77
N UNK A 74 18.41 -9.01 -15.39
CA UNK A 74 18.27 -8.91 -16.70
C UNK A 74 17.70 -7.72 -17.13
N ASN A 75 16.61 -7.35 -16.39
CA ASN A 75 15.89 -6.11 -16.67
C ASN A 75 16.73 -4.87 -16.28
N ILE A 76 17.32 -4.89 -15.10
CA ILE A 76 18.11 -3.75 -14.60
C ILE A 76 19.34 -3.49 -15.46
N ALA A 77 19.95 -4.51 -16.01
CA ALA A 77 21.12 -4.36 -16.89
C ALA A 77 20.80 -3.60 -18.17
N LYS A 78 19.56 -3.46 -18.54
CA LYS A 78 19.12 -2.71 -19.72
C LYS A 78 18.84 -1.22 -19.44
N UNK A 79 18.83 -0.70 -18.24
CA UNK A 79 18.61 0.54 -17.90
C UNK A 79 19.56 1.36 -18.61
N GLU A 80 19.04 2.39 -19.39
CA GLU A 80 19.78 3.35 -20.20
C GLU A 80 20.24 4.52 -19.33
N TYR A 81 21.54 4.64 -19.19
CA TYR A 81 22.17 5.75 -18.46
C TYR A 81 23.66 5.71 -18.77
N PRO A 82 24.35 6.87 -18.78
CA PRO A 82 25.80 6.82 -19.06
C PRO A 82 26.56 5.84 -18.16
N UNK A 83 27.17 4.95 -18.67
CA UNK A 83 27.82 3.96 -18.06
C UNK A 83 28.74 4.29 -17.03
N ASP A 84 29.48 5.44 -17.24
CA ASP A 84 30.45 5.93 -16.25
C ASP A 84 29.76 6.65 -15.09
N LYS A 85 28.45 6.77 -15.11
CA LYS A 85 27.67 7.44 -14.07
C LYS A 85 26.62 6.53 -13.44
N LEU A 86 26.80 5.22 -13.55
CA LEU A 86 25.83 4.23 -13.05
C LEU A 86 26.58 3.08 -12.37
N GLU A 87 26.12 2.72 -11.17
CA GLU A 87 26.52 1.46 -10.55
C GLU A 87 25.28 0.77 -10.02
N ILE A 88 25.36 -0.55 -9.90
CA ILE A 88 24.28 -1.39 -9.38
C ILE A 88 24.83 -2.14 -8.15
N GLN A 89 24.09 -2.06 -7.05
CA GLN A 89 24.38 -2.82 -5.83
C GLN A 89 23.28 -3.84 -5.61
N VAL A 90 23.64 -5.14 -5.65
CA VAL A 90 22.71 -6.19 -5.24
C VAL A 90 22.96 -6.45 -3.75
N LEU A 91 22.03 -5.97 -2.92
CA LEU A 91 22.15 -6.06 -1.46
C LEU A 91 21.49 -7.35 -1.01
N ASP A 92 22.26 -8.43 -0.95
CA ASP A 92 21.77 -9.81 -0.88
C ASP A 92 21.91 -10.37 0.53
N ASP A 93 20.81 -10.42 1.26
CA ASP A 93 20.74 -11.01 2.61
C ASP A 93 20.34 -12.49 2.57
N SER A 94 20.29 -13.12 1.40
CA SER A 94 19.77 -14.49 1.23
C SER A 94 20.55 -15.53 2.02
N THR A 95 19.87 -16.60 2.36
CA THR A 95 20.41 -17.70 3.15
C THR A 95 20.32 -19.06 2.43
N ASP A 96 19.84 -19.08 1.18
CA ASP A 96 19.59 -20.31 0.43
C ASP A 96 20.39 -20.34 -0.87
N GLU A 97 20.05 -21.26 -1.76
CA GLU A 97 20.73 -21.42 -3.05
C GLU A 97 20.55 -20.24 -3.99
N SER A 98 19.65 -19.31 -3.70
CA SER A 98 19.51 -18.10 -4.52
C SER A 98 20.80 -17.27 -4.53
N ILE A 99 21.65 -17.41 -3.51
CA ILE A 99 22.94 -16.71 -3.45
C ILE A 99 23.80 -17.07 -4.66
N GLU A 100 23.93 -18.38 -4.96
CA GLU A 100 24.75 -18.85 -6.07
C GLU A 100 24.16 -18.45 -7.42
N THR A 101 22.85 -18.54 -7.58
CA THR A 101 22.16 -18.13 -8.80
C THR A 101 22.38 -16.64 -9.05
N THR A 102 22.25 -15.83 -8.03
CA THR A 102 22.47 -14.38 -8.10
C THR A 102 23.92 -14.07 -8.50
N ALA A 103 24.89 -14.73 -7.84
CA ALA A 103 26.31 -14.52 -8.12
C ALA A 103 26.65 -14.85 -9.58
N LYS A 104 26.07 -15.92 -10.10
CA LYS A 104 26.27 -16.34 -11.48
C LYS A 104 25.79 -15.28 -12.47
N HIS A 105 24.59 -14.76 -12.26
CA HIS A 105 24.02 -13.73 -13.15
C HIS A 105 24.78 -12.41 -13.04
N ILE A 106 25.23 -12.05 -11.84
CA ILE A 106 26.04 -10.84 -11.64
C ILE A 106 27.35 -10.93 -12.44
N LYS A 107 28.00 -12.10 -12.40
CA LYS A 107 29.25 -12.29 -13.14
C LYS A 107 29.04 -12.08 -14.65
N ILE A 108 27.94 -12.62 -15.19
CA ILE A 108 27.61 -12.46 -16.61
C ILE A 108 27.45 -10.96 -16.94
N ILE A 109 26.78 -10.22 -16.09
CA ILE A 109 26.55 -8.78 -16.30
C ILE A 109 27.87 -8.00 -16.18
N GLN A 110 28.72 -8.36 -15.22
CA GLN A 110 30.05 -7.73 -15.08
C GLN A 110 30.89 -7.92 -16.34
N GLU A 111 30.80 -9.08 -16.98
CA GLU A 111 31.54 -9.37 -18.22
C GLU A 111 31.08 -8.49 -19.36
N LYS A 112 29.88 -7.92 -19.30
CA LYS A 112 29.38 -6.95 -20.28
C LYS A 112 29.85 -5.53 -20.01
N GLY A 113 30.66 -5.33 -18.98
CA GLY A 113 31.22 -4.02 -18.65
C GLY A 113 30.34 -3.17 -17.75
N ILE A 114 29.30 -3.73 -17.18
CA ILE A 114 28.40 -2.99 -16.27
C ILE A 114 28.95 -3.06 -14.86
N ASP A 115 28.97 -1.91 -14.16
CA ASP A 115 29.43 -1.82 -12.77
C ASP A 115 28.33 -2.33 -11.85
N ILE A 116 28.41 -3.62 -11.52
CA ILE A 116 27.44 -4.28 -10.63
C ILE A 116 28.20 -5.07 -9.57
N GLN A 117 27.75 -4.97 -8.32
CA GLN A 117 28.41 -5.59 -7.18
C GLN A 117 27.43 -6.39 -6.36
N HIS A 118 27.91 -7.55 -5.89
CA HIS A 118 27.15 -8.44 -5.01
C HIS A 118 27.57 -8.14 -3.58
N ILE A 119 26.73 -7.43 -2.83
CA ILE A 119 27.06 -6.99 -1.47
C ILE A 119 26.32 -7.88 -0.48
N ARG A 120 27.09 -8.57 0.36
CA ARG A 120 26.55 -9.44 1.40
C ARG A 120 27.03 -8.92 2.76
N ARG A 121 26.24 -9.21 3.79
CA ARG A 121 26.60 -8.83 5.16
C ARG A 121 26.41 -10.02 6.09
N ASP A 122 26.99 -9.94 7.30
CA ASP A 122 27.06 -11.08 8.22
C ASP A 122 25.73 -11.42 8.89
N ASN A 123 24.80 -10.47 8.94
CA ASN A 123 23.51 -10.65 9.60
C ASN A 123 22.43 -9.82 8.88
N ARG A 124 21.20 -10.00 9.32
CA ARG A 124 20.05 -9.25 8.75
C ARG A 124 19.54 -8.17 9.71
N GLN A 125 20.42 -7.60 10.53
CA GLN A 125 19.98 -6.57 11.46
C GLN A 125 19.30 -5.41 10.72
N GLY A 126 18.08 -5.04 11.16
CA GLY A 126 17.30 -4.01 10.53
C GLY A 126 16.63 -4.45 9.23
N PHE A 127 16.79 -5.68 8.83
CA PHE A 127 16.18 -6.28 7.64
C PHE A 127 16.47 -5.43 6.40
N LYS A 128 15.46 -5.06 5.63
CA LYS A 128 15.65 -4.26 4.41
C LYS A 128 16.28 -2.90 4.72
N ALA A 129 15.80 -2.22 5.76
CA ALA A 129 16.38 -0.92 6.16
C ALA A 129 17.88 -1.05 6.44
N GLY A 130 18.27 -2.11 7.14
CA GLY A 130 19.67 -2.37 7.43
C GLY A 130 20.49 -2.63 6.18
N ALA A 131 19.92 -3.38 5.22
CA ALA A 131 20.60 -3.65 3.95
C ALA A 131 20.81 -2.37 3.15
N LEU A 132 19.78 -1.52 3.06
CA LEU A 132 19.88 -0.24 2.35
C LEU A 132 20.91 0.67 3.00
N LYS A 133 20.92 0.71 4.33
CA LYS A 133 21.85 1.52 5.09
C LYS A 133 23.30 1.07 4.86
N GLU A 134 23.51 -0.25 4.85
CA GLU A 134 24.84 -0.81 4.62
C GLU A 134 25.34 -0.51 3.22
N GLY A 135 24.50 -0.68 2.21
CA GLY A 135 24.86 -0.39 0.82
C GLY A 135 25.16 1.08 0.58
N LEU A 136 24.50 1.95 1.33
CA LEU A 136 24.70 3.40 1.20
C LEU A 136 26.12 3.82 1.56
N LYS A 137 26.78 3.10 2.46
CA LYS A 137 28.16 3.40 2.88
C LYS A 137 29.16 3.39 1.71
N THR A 138 28.93 2.54 0.72
CA THR A 138 29.82 2.39 -0.44
C THR A 138 29.20 2.89 -1.75
N ALA A 139 27.98 3.40 -1.70
CA ALA A 139 27.29 3.87 -2.91
C ALA A 139 27.99 5.14 -3.44
N LYS A 140 28.38 5.08 -4.72
CA LYS A 140 29.02 6.22 -5.39
C LYS A 140 28.03 7.30 -5.79
N GLY A 141 26.76 6.92 -5.97
CA GLY A 141 25.75 7.80 -6.55
C GLY A 141 25.30 8.92 -5.64
N ASN A 142 25.09 10.10 -6.21
CA ASN A 142 24.41 11.19 -5.55
C ASN A 142 22.91 10.90 -5.45
N ILE A 143 22.41 10.09 -6.40
CA ILE A 143 21.02 9.68 -6.49
C ILE A 143 20.96 8.15 -6.32
N ILE A 144 20.06 7.71 -5.46
CA ILE A 144 19.92 6.28 -5.13
C ILE A 144 18.54 5.82 -5.64
N ALA A 145 18.55 4.91 -6.61
CA ALA A 145 17.31 4.29 -7.11
C ALA A 145 17.12 2.94 -6.43
N ILE A 146 15.91 2.62 -6.02
CA ILE A 146 15.64 1.38 -5.27
C ILE A 146 14.55 0.59 -5.98
N PHE A 147 14.81 -0.70 -6.20
CA PHE A 147 13.84 -1.64 -6.77
C PHE A 147 13.81 -2.94 -5.98
N ASP A 148 12.62 -3.34 -5.58
CA ASP A 148 12.40 -4.69 -5.06
C ASP A 148 12.49 -5.70 -6.20
N ALA A 149 12.67 -6.98 -5.86
CA ALA A 149 13.02 -8.02 -6.82
C ALA A 149 11.99 -8.27 -7.91
N ASP A 150 10.74 -7.91 -7.69
CA ASP A 150 9.67 -8.15 -8.67
C ASP A 150 9.34 -6.93 -9.53
N PHE A 151 10.13 -5.84 -9.43
CA PHE A 151 9.88 -4.62 -10.19
C PHE A 151 10.70 -4.63 -11.48
N LEU A 152 10.07 -4.18 -12.57
CA LEU A 152 10.64 -4.25 -13.92
C LEU A 152 10.57 -2.88 -14.59
N PRO A 153 11.47 -1.95 -14.19
CA PRO A 153 11.46 -0.62 -14.82
C PRO A 153 11.77 -0.71 -16.31
N LYS A 154 11.18 0.18 -17.08
CA LYS A 154 11.46 0.30 -18.51
C LYS A 154 12.88 0.81 -18.70
N LYS A 155 13.47 0.55 -19.89
CA LYS A 155 14.88 0.90 -20.14
C LYS A 155 15.16 2.40 -20.00
N ASP A 156 14.19 3.26 -20.27
CA ASP A 156 14.35 4.72 -20.19
C ASP A 156 13.93 5.30 -18.82
N TRP A 157 13.72 4.44 -17.83
CA TRP A 157 13.17 4.85 -16.54
C TRP A 157 14.05 5.91 -15.85
N LEU A 158 15.37 5.72 -15.84
CA LEU A 158 16.28 6.69 -15.24
C LEU A 158 16.25 8.02 -16.00
N LEU A 159 16.16 7.96 -17.32
CA LEU A 159 16.11 9.18 -18.14
C LEU A 159 14.83 9.95 -17.91
N GLN A 160 13.75 9.30 -17.51
CA GLN A 160 12.47 9.96 -17.22
C GLN A 160 12.37 10.47 -15.78
N THR A 161 13.22 10.02 -14.88
CA THR A 161 13.08 10.33 -13.44
C THR A 161 14.19 11.20 -12.89
N VAL A 162 15.44 10.90 -13.21
CA VAL A 162 16.60 11.57 -12.61
C VAL A 162 16.61 13.09 -12.90
N PRO A 163 16.21 13.56 -14.09
CA PRO A 163 16.27 15.03 -14.35
C PRO A 163 15.49 15.90 -13.38
N TYR A 164 14.46 15.36 -12.70
CA TYR A 164 13.70 16.14 -11.70
C TYR A 164 14.57 16.54 -10.50
N PHE A 165 15.70 15.87 -10.28
CA PHE A 165 16.65 16.24 -9.22
C PHE A 165 17.47 17.50 -9.54
N LYS A 166 17.30 18.12 -10.71
CA LYS A 166 17.85 19.45 -10.99
C LYS A 166 17.33 20.47 -9.98
N ASP A 167 16.12 20.28 -9.46
CA ASP A 167 15.61 21.06 -8.35
C ASP A 167 16.20 20.51 -7.05
N UNK A 168 16.90 21.09 -6.54
CA UNK A 168 17.58 20.76 -5.47
C UNK A 168 16.88 20.50 -4.35
N GLU A 169 15.70 21.13 -4.16
CA GLU A 169 14.85 20.91 -3.00
C GLU A 169 14.20 19.52 -3.02
N ILE A 170 14.23 18.85 -4.15
CA ILE A 170 13.62 17.52 -4.29
C ILE A 170 14.53 16.46 -3.67
N GLY A 171 14.01 15.77 -2.66
CA GLY A 171 14.70 14.66 -2.01
C GLY A 171 14.30 13.30 -2.55
N VAL A 172 13.10 13.16 -3.10
CA VAL A 172 12.58 11.88 -3.59
C VAL A 172 11.79 12.11 -4.88
N VAL A 173 11.96 11.18 -5.82
CA VAL A 173 11.07 11.03 -6.99
C VAL A 173 10.47 9.64 -6.92
N GLN A 174 9.16 9.54 -6.87
CA GLN A 174 8.42 8.27 -6.81
C GLN A 174 7.64 8.06 -8.10
N THR A 175 7.67 6.85 -8.65
CA THR A 175 6.89 6.50 -9.83
C THR A 175 5.67 5.66 -9.44
N ARG A 176 4.77 5.47 -10.41
CA ARG A 176 3.52 4.72 -10.21
C ARG A 176 3.77 3.23 -10.41
N TRP A 177 3.31 2.43 -9.45
CA TRP A 177 3.39 0.96 -9.61
C TRP A 177 2.37 0.51 -10.66
N GLY A 178 2.82 -0.35 -11.58
CA GLY A 178 1.95 -1.10 -12.47
C GLY A 178 1.85 -2.54 -12.01
N HIS A 179 0.96 -3.30 -12.62
CA HIS A 179 0.66 -4.67 -12.18
C HIS A 179 0.66 -5.61 -13.38
N ILE A 180 1.72 -6.44 -13.50
CA ILE A 180 1.86 -7.31 -14.67
C ILE A 180 0.85 -8.45 -14.65
N ASN A 181 0.40 -8.85 -13.47
CA ASN A 181 -0.56 -9.96 -13.33
C ASN A 181 -1.92 -9.50 -12.78
N ARG A 182 -2.32 -8.26 -13.14
CA ARG A 182 -3.58 -7.66 -12.69
C ARG A 182 -4.77 -8.61 -12.90
N ASP A 183 -4.87 -9.21 -14.08
CA ASP A 183 -6.05 -9.98 -14.49
C ASP A 183 -5.95 -11.46 -14.17
N TYR A 184 -4.95 -11.87 -13.37
CA TYR A 184 -4.71 -13.26 -13.06
C TYR A 184 -5.88 -13.91 -12.29
N SER A 185 -6.47 -13.19 -11.34
CA SER A 185 -7.55 -13.72 -10.48
C SER A 185 -8.33 -12.57 -9.86
N THR A 186 -9.44 -12.91 -9.17
CA THR A 186 -10.18 -11.93 -8.37
C THR A 186 -9.27 -11.31 -7.31
N LEU A 187 -8.44 -12.13 -6.65
CA LEU A 187 -7.53 -11.64 -5.62
C LEU A 187 -6.55 -10.60 -6.16
N THR A 188 -5.98 -10.83 -7.35
CA THR A 188 -5.07 -9.85 -7.93
C THR A 188 -5.82 -8.60 -8.38
N LYS A 189 -7.03 -8.74 -8.92
CA LYS A 189 -7.82 -7.59 -9.36
C LYS A 189 -8.16 -6.65 -8.21
N ILE A 190 -8.52 -7.19 -7.04
CA ILE A 190 -8.86 -6.33 -5.89
C ILE A 190 -7.63 -5.67 -5.29
N GLN A 191 -6.48 -6.35 -5.31
CA GLN A 191 -5.22 -5.73 -4.88
C GLN A 191 -4.85 -4.58 -5.82
N ALA A 192 -4.98 -4.80 -7.12
CA ALA A 192 -4.72 -3.76 -8.11
C ALA A 192 -5.65 -2.57 -7.92
N PHE A 193 -6.92 -2.82 -7.63
CA PHE A 193 -7.91 -1.76 -7.39
C PHE A 193 -7.46 -0.84 -6.25
N ALA A 194 -7.05 -1.43 -5.12
CA ALA A 194 -6.59 -0.65 -3.96
C ALA A 194 -5.32 0.14 -4.29
N LEU A 195 -4.36 -0.50 -4.95
CA LEU A 195 -3.08 0.14 -5.27
C LEU A 195 -3.26 1.23 -6.34
N ASP A 196 -4.16 1.02 -7.31
CA ASP A 196 -4.45 2.05 -8.30
C ASP A 196 -5.03 3.30 -7.64
N ALA A 197 -5.89 3.15 -6.63
CA ALA A 197 -6.41 4.29 -5.88
C ALA A 197 -5.28 5.05 -5.20
N HIS A 198 -4.34 4.33 -4.59
CA HIS A 198 -3.20 4.95 -3.92
C HIS A 198 -2.29 5.67 -4.93
N PHE A 199 -1.95 5.02 -6.03
CA PHE A 199 -0.97 5.54 -6.99
C PHE A 199 -1.55 6.53 -8.00
N THR A 200 -2.84 6.78 -7.97
CA THR A 200 -3.44 7.85 -8.76
C THR A 200 -3.95 8.93 -7.82
N LEU A 201 -5.15 8.76 -7.33
CA LEU A 201 -5.89 9.75 -6.54
C LEU A 201 -5.11 10.22 -5.31
N GLU A 202 -4.59 9.30 -4.52
CA GLU A 202 -3.97 9.68 -3.23
C GLU A 202 -2.61 10.33 -3.42
N GLN A 203 -1.71 9.70 -4.17
CA GLN A 203 -0.36 10.25 -4.36
C GLN A 203 -0.40 11.58 -5.12
N VAL A 204 -1.15 11.63 -6.22
CA VAL A 204 -1.28 12.89 -6.97
C VAL A 204 -1.99 13.95 -6.14
N GLY A 205 -3.09 13.58 -5.50
CA GLY A 205 -3.88 14.52 -4.71
C GLY A 205 -3.10 15.14 -3.57
N ARG A 206 -2.26 14.36 -2.88
CA ARG A 206 -1.40 14.89 -1.83
C ARG A 206 -0.26 15.71 -2.40
N ASN A 207 0.43 15.17 -3.38
CA ASN A 207 1.66 15.77 -3.91
C ASN A 207 1.39 17.11 -4.58
N SER A 208 0.27 17.24 -5.27
CA SER A 208 -0.05 18.47 -6.00
C SER A 208 -0.27 19.68 -5.08
N LYS A 209 -0.56 19.44 -3.80
CA LYS A 209 -0.77 20.49 -2.81
C LYS A 209 0.37 20.57 -1.78
N GLY A 210 1.46 19.86 -2.01
CA GLY A 210 2.58 19.85 -1.09
C GLY A 210 2.34 19.11 0.21
N HIS A 211 1.30 18.26 0.25
CA HIS A 211 1.07 17.39 1.40
C HIS A 211 2.06 16.24 1.37
N PHE A 212 2.30 15.64 2.52
CA PHE A 212 3.27 14.55 2.63
C PHE A 212 2.77 13.31 1.87
N ILE A 213 3.69 12.73 1.09
CA ILE A 213 3.46 11.42 0.46
C ILE A 213 4.53 10.47 0.96
N ASN A 214 4.36 9.18 0.70
CA ASN A 214 5.43 8.25 1.01
C ASN A 214 6.14 7.77 -0.26
N PHE A 215 7.44 7.61 -0.13
CA PHE A 215 8.20 6.72 -0.99
C PHE A 215 7.69 5.31 -0.65
N ASN A 216 7.33 4.54 -1.66
CA ASN A 216 6.62 3.28 -1.43
C ASN A 216 7.56 2.08 -1.31
N GLY A 217 8.81 2.33 -0.95
CA GLY A 217 9.78 1.28 -0.71
C GLY A 217 10.53 0.82 -1.95
N THR A 218 10.04 1.15 -3.12
CA THR A 218 10.56 0.65 -4.38
C THR A 218 10.06 1.53 -5.53
N ALA A 219 10.70 1.41 -6.69
CA ALA A 219 10.32 2.15 -7.91
C ALA A 219 10.39 3.66 -7.67
N GLY A 220 11.42 4.09 -7.00
CA GLY A 220 11.67 5.50 -6.75
C GLY A 220 13.13 5.77 -6.49
N LEU A 221 13.45 7.05 -6.34
CA LEU A 221 14.82 7.52 -6.19
C LEU A 221 14.90 8.50 -5.02
N TRP A 222 16.04 8.47 -4.35
CA TRP A 222 16.37 9.37 -3.26
C TRP A 222 17.62 10.17 -3.59
N ARG A 223 17.65 11.46 -3.27
CA ARG A 223 18.90 12.18 -3.15
C ARG A 223 19.65 11.65 -1.94
N LYS A 224 20.91 11.23 -2.12
CA LYS A 224 21.68 10.65 -1.01
C LYS A 224 21.80 11.61 0.17
N GLU A 225 22.01 12.89 -0.12
CA GLU A 225 22.06 13.94 0.92
C GLU A 225 20.77 13.96 1.74
N CYS A 226 19.61 13.76 1.10
CA CYS A 226 18.32 13.74 1.78
C CYS A 226 18.23 12.57 2.76
N ILE A 227 18.69 11.40 2.35
CA ILE A 227 18.69 10.22 3.24
C ILE A 227 19.49 10.51 4.52
N TYR A 228 20.69 11.07 4.36
CA TYR A 228 21.53 11.39 5.53
C TYR A 228 20.92 12.51 6.37
N ASP A 229 20.42 13.57 5.72
CA ASP A 229 19.84 14.71 6.45
C ASP A 229 18.61 14.29 7.26
N ALA A 230 17.84 13.35 6.76
CA ALA A 230 16.65 12.85 7.45
C ALA A 230 16.95 11.84 8.55
N GLY A 231 18.22 11.44 8.71
CA GLY A 231 18.65 10.53 9.78
C GLY A 231 18.92 9.10 9.34
N ASN A 232 18.92 8.86 8.01
CA ASN A 232 19.25 7.55 7.43
C ASN A 232 18.16 6.50 7.70
N TRP A 233 18.30 5.36 7.08
CA TRP A 233 17.34 4.25 7.22
C TRP A 233 17.34 3.72 8.66
N GLU A 234 16.13 3.46 9.17
CA GLU A 234 15.94 2.87 10.50
C GLU A 234 15.02 1.66 10.38
N GLY A 235 15.35 0.60 11.09
CA GLY A 235 14.62 -0.66 11.04
C GLY A 235 13.65 -0.88 12.21
N ASP A 236 13.26 0.17 12.90
CA ASP A 236 12.41 0.06 14.10
C ASP A 236 10.92 -0.02 13.79
N THR A 237 10.52 0.15 12.54
CA THR A 237 9.14 -0.08 12.08
C THR A 237 9.15 -1.04 10.90
N LEU A 238 8.01 -1.65 10.61
CA LEU A 238 7.89 -2.58 9.49
C LEU A 238 7.79 -1.88 8.14
N THR A 239 7.67 -0.55 8.12
CA THR A 239 7.64 0.23 6.89
C THR A 239 8.71 1.33 6.97
N GLU A 240 9.95 0.92 6.69
CA GLU A 240 11.10 1.83 6.70
C GLU A 240 10.91 2.98 5.72
N ASP A 241 10.17 2.72 4.64
CA ASP A 241 9.89 3.69 3.58
C ASP A 241 9.01 4.84 4.08
N LEU A 242 7.94 4.51 4.77
CA LEU A 242 7.03 5.52 5.33
C LEU A 242 7.74 6.33 6.41
N ASP A 243 8.53 5.67 7.24
CA ASP A 243 9.32 6.29 8.31
C ASP A 243 10.26 7.36 7.73
N LEU A 244 11.14 6.96 6.82
CA LEU A 244 12.12 7.90 6.26
C LEU A 244 11.43 8.99 5.44
N SER A 245 10.35 8.66 4.74
CA SER A 245 9.58 9.65 3.98
C SER A 245 9.08 10.78 4.86
N TYR A 246 8.54 10.44 6.03
CA TYR A 246 8.03 11.47 6.93
C TYR A 246 9.17 12.26 7.56
N ARG A 247 10.25 11.60 7.98
CA ARG A 247 11.40 12.31 8.55
C ARG A 247 12.01 13.30 7.54
N ALA A 248 12.08 12.92 6.27
CA ALA A 248 12.62 13.78 5.23
C ALA A 248 11.71 15.01 5.00
N GLN A 249 10.40 14.78 4.89
CA GLN A 249 9.47 15.88 4.61
C GLN A 249 9.33 16.82 5.82
N LEU A 250 9.49 16.30 7.04
CA LEU A 250 9.55 17.15 8.23
C LEU A 250 10.80 18.03 8.24
N LYS A 251 11.85 17.66 7.50
CA LYS A 251 13.06 18.46 7.29
C LYS A 251 12.95 19.38 6.07
N ASN A 252 11.75 19.53 5.51
CA ASN A 252 11.41 20.41 4.39
C ASN A 252 11.87 19.90 3.03
N TRP A 253 12.28 18.62 2.91
CA TRP A 253 12.54 18.06 1.59
C TRP A 253 11.23 17.92 0.84
N LYS A 254 11.25 18.25 -0.47
CA LYS A 254 10.10 18.07 -1.34
C LYS A 254 10.17 16.72 -2.03
N PHE A 255 9.01 16.08 -2.19
CA PHE A 255 8.88 14.84 -2.92
C PHE A 255 8.13 15.12 -4.22
N LYS A 256 8.57 14.47 -5.29
CA LYS A 256 7.91 14.58 -6.61
C LYS A 256 7.33 13.22 -6.98
N TYR A 257 6.04 13.19 -7.27
CA TYR A 257 5.36 11.97 -7.72
C TYR A 257 5.10 12.06 -9.22
N LEU A 258 5.49 11.01 -9.97
CA LEU A 258 5.34 10.94 -11.42
C LEU A 258 4.32 9.87 -11.77
N GLU A 259 3.06 10.27 -11.89
CA GLU A 259 1.98 9.34 -12.25
C GLU A 259 2.20 8.74 -13.64
N HIS A 260 2.78 9.50 -14.56
CA HIS A 260 2.94 9.08 -15.95
C HIS A 260 4.07 8.07 -16.17
N VAL A 261 4.93 7.85 -15.17
CA VAL A 261 6.00 6.85 -15.28
C VAL A 261 5.56 5.60 -14.52
N GLU A 262 5.22 4.55 -15.26
CA GLU A 262 4.78 3.28 -14.67
C GLU A 262 5.95 2.34 -14.48
N THR A 263 6.03 1.69 -13.32
CA THR A 263 7.02 0.64 -13.05
C THR A 263 6.24 -0.64 -12.72
N PRO A 264 6.17 -1.58 -13.66
CA PRO A 264 5.38 -2.79 -13.47
C PRO A 264 5.97 -3.71 -12.42
N ALA A 265 5.10 -4.40 -11.68
CA ALA A 265 5.48 -5.35 -10.65
C ALA A 265 4.41 -6.44 -10.51
N GLU A 266 4.72 -7.41 -9.70
CA GLU A 266 3.90 -8.60 -9.49
C GLU A 266 3.06 -8.47 -8.22
N LEU A 267 1.78 -8.83 -8.31
CA LEU A 267 0.90 -8.90 -7.15
C LEU A 267 0.92 -10.31 -6.56
N PRO A 268 0.78 -10.45 -5.22
CA PRO A 268 0.61 -11.78 -4.63
C PRO A 268 -0.59 -12.51 -5.22
N ILE A 269 -0.40 -13.79 -5.54
CA ILE A 269 -1.43 -14.57 -6.22
C ILE A 269 -2.13 -15.57 -5.29
N ILE A 270 -1.62 -15.80 -4.09
CA ILE A 270 -2.26 -16.65 -3.09
C ILE A 270 -2.59 -15.82 -1.85
N ILE A 271 -3.64 -16.24 -1.15
CA ILE A 271 -4.16 -15.42 -0.06
C ILE A 271 -3.18 -15.33 1.12
N SER A 272 -2.39 -16.37 1.38
CA SER A 272 -1.41 -16.31 2.48
C SER A 272 -0.34 -15.25 2.21
N ALA A 273 0.09 -15.10 0.98
CA ALA A 273 1.06 -14.06 0.61
C ALA A 273 0.43 -12.67 0.72
N ALA A 274 -0.82 -12.52 0.27
CA ALA A 274 -1.53 -11.24 0.39
C ALA A 274 -1.75 -10.86 1.86
N ARG A 275 -2.12 -11.83 2.71
CA ARG A 275 -2.27 -11.60 4.16
C ARG A 275 -0.97 -11.11 4.77
N SER A 276 0.13 -11.78 4.46
CA SER A 276 1.44 -11.46 5.02
C SER A 276 1.86 -10.03 4.63
N GLN A 277 1.67 -9.67 3.37
CA GLN A 277 2.01 -8.34 2.87
C GLN A 277 1.13 -7.26 3.51
N GLN A 278 -0.18 -7.49 3.58
CA GLN A 278 -1.10 -6.51 4.19
C GLN A 278 -0.82 -6.36 5.68
N PHE A 279 -0.52 -7.46 6.37
CA PHE A 279 -0.19 -7.40 7.80
C PHE A 279 1.00 -6.48 8.03
N ARG A 280 2.06 -6.66 7.26
CA ARG A 280 3.27 -5.86 7.37
C ARG A 280 2.99 -4.38 7.08
N TRP A 281 2.24 -4.10 6.01
CA TRP A 281 1.93 -2.73 5.63
C TRP A 281 1.06 -2.03 6.68
N ASN A 282 0.04 -2.72 7.18
CA ASN A 282 -0.90 -2.11 8.12
C ASN A 282 -0.28 -1.95 9.51
N LYS A 283 0.49 -2.93 9.96
CA LYS A 283 1.21 -2.82 11.23
C LYS A 283 2.24 -1.69 11.15
N GLY A 284 2.99 -1.62 10.05
CA GLY A 284 3.97 -0.56 9.84
C GLY A 284 3.34 0.82 9.79
N GLY A 285 2.15 0.94 9.19
CA GLY A 285 1.41 2.20 9.18
C GLY A 285 1.06 2.65 10.59
N ALA A 286 0.56 1.74 11.42
CA ALA A 286 0.22 2.04 12.81
C ALA A 286 1.47 2.40 13.63
N GLU A 287 2.56 1.64 13.43
CA GLU A 287 3.84 1.94 14.08
C GLU A 287 4.32 3.35 13.73
N ASN A 288 4.19 3.72 12.47
CA ASN A 288 4.62 5.04 12.02
C ASN A 288 3.70 6.16 12.48
N PHE A 289 2.41 5.89 12.65
CA PHE A 289 1.55 6.87 13.31
C PHE A 289 2.07 7.17 14.72
N GLN A 290 2.40 6.14 15.49
CA GLN A 290 2.91 6.33 16.85
C GLN A 290 4.26 7.05 16.85
N LYS A 291 5.13 6.75 15.89
CA LYS A 291 6.46 7.37 15.81
C LYS A 291 6.39 8.84 15.37
N MET A 292 5.49 9.18 14.45
CA MET A 292 5.48 10.47 13.76
C MET A 292 4.44 11.46 14.24
N MET A 293 3.38 11.00 14.89
CA MET A 293 2.22 11.85 15.24
C MET A 293 2.65 13.15 15.95
N LYS A 294 3.44 13.00 17.00
CA LYS A 294 3.87 14.16 17.80
C LYS A 294 4.75 15.09 16.96
N ARG A 295 5.67 14.53 16.17
CA ARG A 295 6.56 15.32 15.30
C ARG A 295 5.77 16.15 14.29
N VAL A 296 4.73 15.55 13.71
CA VAL A 296 3.89 16.24 12.73
C VAL A 296 3.10 17.37 13.39
N ILE A 297 2.45 17.08 14.52
CA ILE A 297 1.60 18.05 15.23
C ILE A 297 2.43 19.26 15.68
N THR A 298 3.62 19.01 16.20
CA THR A 298 4.45 20.09 16.80
C THR A 298 5.32 20.80 15.78
N SER A 299 5.37 20.36 14.52
CA SER A 299 6.21 20.98 13.51
C SER A 299 5.72 22.39 13.19
N LYS A 300 6.62 23.36 13.18
CA LYS A 300 6.31 24.73 12.83
C LYS A 300 6.34 24.96 11.33
N ASN A 301 6.91 24.02 10.58
CA ASN A 301 7.11 24.16 9.13
C ASN A 301 5.98 23.54 8.30
N VAL A 302 4.99 22.92 8.96
CA VAL A 302 3.93 22.18 8.28
C VAL A 302 2.61 22.92 8.47
N SER A 303 1.90 23.17 7.37
CA SER A 303 0.61 23.86 7.43
C SER A 303 -0.44 23.00 8.12
N PHE A 304 -1.49 23.66 8.64
CA PHE A 304 -2.57 22.95 9.31
C PHE A 304 -3.24 21.90 8.41
N LYS A 305 -3.51 22.26 7.16
CA LYS A 305 -4.09 21.30 6.19
C LYS A 305 -3.20 20.09 5.98
N THR A 306 -1.90 20.33 5.83
CA THR A 306 -0.94 19.23 5.65
C THR A 306 -0.86 18.35 6.90
N LYS A 307 -0.95 18.96 8.10
CA LYS A 307 -0.99 18.16 9.35
C LYS A 307 -2.18 17.21 9.35
N ILE A 308 -3.38 17.73 8.98
CA ILE A 308 -4.58 16.90 8.96
C ILE A 308 -4.41 15.74 7.95
N HIS A 309 -3.96 16.06 6.72
CA HIS A 309 -3.76 15.02 5.71
C HIS A 309 -2.69 14.01 6.14
N SER A 310 -1.63 14.48 6.80
CA SER A 310 -0.55 13.60 7.27
C SER A 310 -1.05 12.64 8.34
N LEU A 311 -1.82 13.14 9.30
CA LEU A 311 -2.34 12.29 10.37
C LEU A 311 -3.33 11.26 9.83
N LEU A 312 -4.20 11.67 8.90
CA LEU A 312 -5.14 10.73 8.28
C LEU A 312 -4.43 9.72 7.38
N HIS A 313 -3.36 10.13 6.71
CA HIS A 313 -2.52 9.22 5.93
C HIS A 313 -1.88 8.15 6.83
N LEU A 314 -1.31 8.58 7.96
CA LEU A 314 -0.70 7.65 8.92
C LEU A 314 -1.73 6.77 9.61
N LEU A 315 -2.99 7.22 9.73
CA LEU A 315 -4.09 6.45 10.29
C LEU A 315 -4.85 5.63 9.23
N ASN A 316 -4.39 5.65 7.99
CA ASN A 316 -5.06 4.96 6.89
C ASN A 316 -5.37 3.49 7.24
N SER A 317 -4.38 2.75 7.74
CA SER A 317 -4.57 1.35 8.11
C SER A 317 -5.51 1.18 9.31
N SER A 318 -5.59 2.18 10.18
CA SER A 318 -6.48 2.13 11.35
C SER A 318 -7.95 2.20 10.94
N MET A 319 -8.26 2.59 9.71
CA MET A 319 -9.63 2.54 9.20
C MET A 319 -10.15 1.10 9.14
N PHE A 320 -9.28 0.10 8.97
CA PHE A 320 -9.71 -1.30 9.04
C PHE A 320 -10.28 -1.64 10.42
N THR A 321 -9.69 -1.10 11.48
CA THR A 321 -10.21 -1.29 12.83
C THR A 321 -11.58 -0.63 12.98
N CYS A 322 -11.74 0.58 12.45
CA CYS A 322 -13.03 1.28 12.47
C CYS A 322 -14.09 0.49 11.70
N ILE A 323 -13.74 -0.02 10.51
CA ILE A 323 -14.65 -0.82 9.70
C ILE A 323 -15.04 -2.10 10.45
N PHE A 324 -14.06 -2.76 11.07
CA PHE A 324 -14.33 -3.99 11.82
C PHE A 324 -15.27 -3.73 13.00
N LEU A 325 -15.02 -2.66 13.74
CA LEU A 325 -15.89 -2.29 14.86
C LEU A 325 -17.32 -1.99 14.39
N VAL A 326 -17.46 -1.22 13.31
CA VAL A 326 -18.77 -0.93 12.73
C VAL A 326 -19.45 -2.23 12.29
N ALA A 327 -18.71 -3.13 11.65
CA ALA A 327 -19.27 -4.40 11.18
C ALA A 327 -19.80 -5.24 12.33
N VAL A 328 -18.96 -5.46 13.36
CA VAL A 328 -19.33 -6.31 14.49
C VAL A 328 -20.48 -5.69 15.29
N LEU A 329 -20.43 -4.38 15.51
CA LEU A 329 -21.44 -3.70 16.34
C LEU A 329 -22.72 -3.36 15.58
N SER A 330 -22.73 -3.51 14.25
CA SER A 330 -23.91 -3.16 13.46
C SER A 330 -25.12 -4.05 13.78
N ILE A 331 -24.89 -5.31 14.16
CA ILE A 331 -26.01 -6.21 14.52
C ILE A 331 -26.61 -5.80 15.87
N PRO A 332 -25.83 -5.63 16.96
CA PRO A 332 -26.42 -5.06 18.17
C PRO A 332 -27.09 -3.72 17.95
N MET A 333 -26.51 -2.87 17.08
CA MET A 333 -27.11 -1.58 16.76
C MET A 333 -28.47 -1.72 16.08
N LEU A 334 -28.62 -2.72 15.23
CA LEU A 334 -29.92 -3.00 14.59
C LEU A 334 -30.98 -3.29 15.64
N TYR A 335 -30.65 -4.10 16.64
CA TYR A 335 -31.58 -4.41 17.74
C TYR A 335 -31.85 -3.19 18.60
N ILE A 336 -30.82 -2.41 18.95
CA ILE A 336 -30.96 -1.18 19.74
C ILE A 336 -31.89 -0.19 19.04
N LYS A 337 -31.67 -0.02 17.74
CA LYS A 337 -32.48 0.88 16.92
C LYS A 337 -33.97 0.53 16.99
N ASN A 338 -34.30 -0.74 16.98
CA ASN A 338 -35.70 -1.19 16.92
C ASN A 338 -36.34 -1.39 18.30
N GLU A 339 -35.54 -1.31 19.35
CA GLU A 339 -36.05 -1.47 20.73
C GLU A 339 -36.27 -0.14 21.46
N TYR A 340 -35.45 0.87 21.18
CA TYR A 340 -35.46 2.15 21.94
C TYR A 340 -35.91 3.31 21.06
N GLU A 341 -37.19 3.68 21.20
CA GLU A 341 -37.77 4.78 20.43
C GLU A 341 -37.13 6.14 20.70
N HIS A 342 -36.64 6.36 21.93
CA HIS A 342 -36.05 7.65 22.29
C HIS A 342 -34.72 7.92 21.57
N LEU A 343 -34.18 6.93 20.85
CA LEU A 343 -32.95 7.08 20.10
C LEU A 343 -33.16 7.34 18.61
N LYS A 344 -34.42 7.57 18.20
CA LYS A 344 -34.71 7.83 16.77
C LYS A 344 -33.92 9.01 16.18
N UNK A 345 -33.63 9.79 16.81
CA UNK A 345 -32.95 10.88 16.45
C UNK A 345 -31.63 10.62 16.11
N TYR A 346 -31.17 10.06 17.02
CA TYR A 346 -29.81 9.63 16.85
C TYR A 346 -29.62 8.81 15.54
N PHE A 347 -30.44 7.82 15.35
CA PHE A 347 -30.32 6.96 14.17
C PHE A 347 -30.60 7.70 12.88
N TYR A 348 -31.53 8.65 12.90
CA TYR A 348 -31.79 9.50 11.77
C TYR A 348 -30.55 10.32 11.38
N VAL A 349 -29.90 10.91 12.39
CA VAL A 349 -28.67 11.69 12.18
C VAL A 349 -27.55 10.80 11.68
N MET A 350 -27.39 9.59 12.27
CA MET A 350 -26.29 8.71 11.91
C MET A 350 -26.44 8.13 10.51
N SER A 351 -27.64 8.13 9.93
CA SER A 351 -27.79 7.70 8.52
C SER A 351 -27.05 8.64 7.57
N PHE A 352 -26.74 9.86 8.00
CA PHE A 352 -25.92 10.81 7.24
C PHE A 352 -24.55 10.20 6.92
N PHE A 353 -24.02 9.34 7.78
CA PHE A 353 -22.70 8.75 7.56
C PHE A 353 -22.68 7.72 6.41
N VAL A 354 -23.81 7.33 5.86
CA VAL A 354 -23.90 6.57 4.61
C VAL A 354 -23.20 7.36 3.48
N ILE A 355 -23.14 8.67 3.60
CA ILE A 355 -22.43 9.54 2.65
C ILE A 355 -20.98 9.12 2.49
N SER A 356 -20.34 8.54 3.52
CA SER A 356 -18.96 8.03 3.40
C SER A 356 -18.82 7.03 2.25
N SER A 357 -19.73 6.06 2.17
CA SER A 357 -19.71 5.06 1.10
C SER A 357 -19.91 5.70 -0.28
N LEU A 358 -20.81 6.68 -0.36
CA LEU A 358 -21.04 7.40 -1.61
C LEU A 358 -19.78 8.16 -2.05
N ILE A 359 -19.10 8.79 -1.10
CA ILE A 359 -17.84 9.50 -1.39
C ILE A 359 -16.81 8.53 -1.98
N PHE A 360 -16.62 7.35 -1.35
CA PHE A 360 -15.67 6.37 -1.86
C PHE A 360 -16.08 5.86 -3.24
N PHE A 361 -17.39 5.68 -3.46
CA PHE A 361 -17.89 5.24 -4.75
C PHE A 361 -17.51 6.25 -5.84
N ILE A 362 -17.70 7.54 -5.57
CA ILE A 362 -17.39 8.61 -6.52
C ILE A 362 -15.86 8.69 -6.74
N CYS A 363 -15.08 8.66 -5.67
CA CYS A 363 -13.63 8.76 -5.77
C CYS A 363 -13.04 7.63 -6.60
N TYR A 364 -13.47 6.41 -6.33
CA TYR A 364 -12.89 5.24 -7.01
C TYR A 364 -13.37 5.11 -8.46
N TRP A 365 -14.53 5.67 -8.80
CA TRP A 365 -14.94 5.75 -10.21
C TRP A 365 -13.92 6.58 -11.01
N HIS A 366 -13.48 7.70 -10.47
CA HIS A 366 -12.49 8.54 -11.15
C HIS A 366 -11.16 7.82 -11.33
N MET A 367 -10.75 7.02 -10.35
CA MET A 367 -9.56 6.18 -10.47
C MET A 367 -9.78 5.09 -11.52
N TYR A 368 -10.92 4.42 -11.47
CA TYR A 368 -11.24 3.29 -12.35
C TYR A 368 -11.28 3.70 -13.82
N LYS A 369 -11.89 4.85 -14.12
CA LYS A 369 -11.98 5.28 -15.52
C LYS A 369 -10.61 5.69 -16.08
N ASN A 370 -9.66 6.08 -15.24
CA ASN A 370 -8.29 6.33 -15.69
C ASN A 370 -7.61 5.05 -16.19
N THR A 371 -7.91 3.93 -15.55
CA THR A 371 -7.29 2.64 -15.89
C THR A 371 -8.01 1.97 -17.06
N TYR A 372 -9.34 1.98 -17.05
CA TYR A 372 -10.15 1.18 -17.98
C TYR A 372 -10.95 1.99 -18.98
N GLY A 373 -11.01 3.32 -18.82
CA GLY A 373 -11.81 4.19 -19.67
C GLY A 373 -13.18 4.49 -19.07
N GLY A 374 -13.78 5.59 -19.53
CA GLY A 374 -15.09 6.03 -19.09
C GLY A 374 -16.21 5.41 -19.89
N GLY A 375 -17.38 6.01 -19.79
CA GLY A 375 -18.57 5.59 -20.53
C GLY A 375 -19.49 4.72 -19.69
N PHE A 376 -20.71 4.56 -20.20
CA PHE A 376 -21.77 3.87 -19.44
C PHE A 376 -21.46 2.39 -19.23
N LYS A 377 -20.92 1.71 -20.25
CA LYS A 377 -20.58 0.28 -20.13
C LYS A 377 -19.55 0.07 -19.02
N ASN A 378 -18.48 0.88 -19.01
CA ASN A 378 -17.43 0.74 -17.99
C ASN A 378 -17.94 1.15 -16.61
N PHE A 379 -18.87 2.10 -16.54
CA PHE A 379 -19.48 2.47 -15.27
C PHE A 379 -20.27 1.29 -14.67
N ILE A 380 -21.02 0.56 -15.49
CA ILE A 380 -21.77 -0.62 -15.02
C ILE A 380 -20.82 -1.69 -14.52
N ILE A 381 -19.72 -1.95 -15.26
CA ILE A 381 -18.69 -2.91 -14.81
C ILE A 381 -18.05 -2.44 -13.51
N TYR A 382 -17.81 -1.13 -13.38
CA TYR A 382 -17.25 -0.53 -12.18
C TYR A 382 -18.12 -0.79 -10.94
N ILE A 383 -19.45 -0.72 -11.08
CA ILE A 383 -20.35 -0.95 -9.95
C ILE A 383 -20.06 -2.34 -9.35
N GLY A 384 -19.99 -3.37 -10.19
CA GLY A 384 -19.66 -4.72 -9.74
C GLY A 384 -18.26 -4.81 -9.11
N ALA A 385 -17.28 -4.15 -9.74
CA ALA A 385 -15.90 -4.15 -9.22
C ALA A 385 -15.83 -3.46 -7.86
N PHE A 386 -16.55 -2.35 -7.70
CA PHE A 386 -16.56 -1.60 -6.43
C PHE A 386 -17.12 -2.44 -5.29
N PHE A 387 -18.28 -3.09 -5.51
CA PHE A 387 -18.87 -3.89 -4.44
C PHE A 387 -18.06 -5.15 -4.15
N THR A 388 -17.45 -5.76 -5.17
CA THR A 388 -16.55 -6.89 -4.96
C THR A 388 -15.34 -6.48 -4.14
N PHE A 389 -14.71 -5.36 -4.51
CA PHE A 389 -13.56 -4.84 -3.79
C PHE A 389 -13.91 -4.55 -2.33
N PHE A 390 -14.98 -3.80 -2.10
CA PHE A 390 -15.35 -3.42 -0.74
C PHE A 390 -15.70 -4.64 0.11
N SER A 391 -16.43 -5.60 -0.45
CA SER A 391 -16.81 -6.80 0.29
C SER A 391 -15.57 -7.57 0.73
N ILE A 392 -14.64 -7.82 -0.19
CA ILE A 392 -13.46 -8.62 0.11
C ILE A 392 -12.49 -7.84 1.01
N ALA A 393 -12.35 -6.53 0.80
CA ALA A 393 -11.53 -5.68 1.68
C ALA A 393 -12.04 -5.74 3.13
N MET A 394 -13.36 -5.72 3.32
CA MET A 394 -13.94 -5.87 4.65
C MET A 394 -13.68 -7.26 5.23
N GLY A 395 -13.58 -8.29 4.37
CA GLY A 395 -13.23 -9.64 4.81
C GLY A 395 -11.83 -9.74 5.39
N PHE A 396 -10.94 -8.85 5.02
CA PHE A 396 -9.59 -8.75 5.59
C PHE A 396 -9.55 -7.90 6.88
N SER A 397 -10.66 -7.31 7.28
CA SER A 397 -10.64 -6.31 8.36
C SER A 397 -10.25 -6.89 9.72
N LEU A 398 -10.60 -8.14 10.03
CA LEU A 398 -10.14 -8.76 11.27
C LEU A 398 -8.61 -8.92 11.26
N HIS A 399 -8.09 -9.49 10.21
CA HIS A 399 -6.64 -9.72 10.06
C HIS A 399 -5.89 -8.40 10.15
N ASN A 400 -6.35 -7.39 9.45
CA ASN A 400 -5.71 -6.07 9.43
C ASN A 400 -5.89 -5.33 10.76
N THR A 401 -6.99 -5.57 11.48
CA THR A 401 -7.19 -4.99 12.82
C THR A 401 -6.14 -5.52 13.79
N VAL A 402 -5.84 -6.83 13.74
CA VAL A 402 -4.78 -7.39 14.60
C VAL A 402 -3.44 -6.70 14.31
N ALA A 403 -3.11 -6.52 13.04
CA ALA A 403 -1.87 -5.85 12.64
C ALA A 403 -1.83 -4.41 13.19
N VAL A 404 -2.92 -3.68 13.03
CA VAL A 404 -3.01 -2.28 13.46
C VAL A 404 -2.86 -2.17 14.98
N LEU A 405 -3.55 -3.03 15.73
CA LEU A 405 -3.47 -2.99 17.19
C LEU A 405 -2.05 -3.35 17.66
N GLU A 406 -1.42 -4.35 17.04
CA GLU A 406 -0.02 -4.66 17.35
C GLU A 406 0.89 -3.47 17.12
N GLY A 407 0.67 -2.76 16.02
CA GLY A 407 1.47 -1.58 15.69
C GLY A 407 1.28 -0.44 16.68
N HIS A 408 0.03 -0.14 17.03
CA HIS A 408 -0.25 0.95 17.99
C HIS A 408 0.26 0.63 19.39
N PHE A 409 0.21 -0.64 19.80
CA PHE A 409 0.62 -1.04 21.16
C PHE A 409 2.09 -1.46 21.25
N GLY A 410 2.84 -1.37 20.16
CA GLY A 410 4.29 -1.54 20.17
C GLY A 410 4.77 -2.98 20.21
N LYS A 411 3.96 -3.95 19.81
CA LYS A 411 4.39 -5.34 19.72
C LYS A 411 5.31 -5.51 18.52
N LYS A 412 6.56 -5.89 18.76
CA LYS A 412 7.54 -6.06 17.68
C LYS A 412 7.42 -7.42 17.03
N SER A 413 7.73 -7.49 15.73
CA SER A 413 7.75 -8.75 14.98
C SER A 413 8.75 -8.64 13.83
N GLU A 414 9.18 -9.81 13.35
CA GLU A 414 10.10 -9.91 12.23
C GLU A 414 9.48 -9.40 10.93
N PHE A 415 10.32 -8.88 10.07
CA PHE A 415 9.95 -8.54 8.70
C PHE A 415 9.85 -9.83 7.90
N VAL A 416 8.62 -10.22 7.53
CA VAL A 416 8.37 -11.42 6.74
C VAL A 416 8.13 -10.99 5.29
N ARG A 417 9.00 -11.46 4.40
CA ARG A 417 8.89 -11.10 2.99
C ARG A 417 7.71 -11.79 2.31
N THR A 418 7.19 -11.16 1.27
CA THR A 418 6.13 -11.72 0.45
C THR A 418 6.75 -12.62 -0.63
N PRO A 419 6.33 -13.89 -0.76
CA PRO A 419 6.87 -14.75 -1.82
C PRO A 419 6.56 -14.20 -3.21
N LYS A 420 7.52 -14.37 -4.13
CA LYS A 420 7.37 -13.97 -5.52
C LYS A 420 7.28 -15.23 -6.39
N PHE A 421 6.47 -15.19 -7.42
CA PHE A 421 6.11 -16.37 -8.20
C PHE A 421 6.55 -16.32 -9.66
N ASN A 422 7.00 -15.19 -10.13
CA ASN A 422 7.35 -14.96 -11.55
C ASN A 422 6.14 -15.21 -12.46
N ILE A 423 4.97 -14.70 -12.04
CA ILE A 423 3.72 -14.89 -12.77
C ILE A 423 3.50 -13.69 -13.69
N GLN A 424 3.40 -13.95 -14.98
CA GLN A 424 3.12 -12.91 -15.97
C GLN A 424 1.82 -13.16 -16.72
N THR A 425 1.40 -14.43 -16.84
CA THR A 425 0.20 -14.82 -17.58
C THR A 425 -0.67 -15.76 -16.76
N LEU A 426 -1.91 -15.95 -17.21
CA LEU A 426 -2.85 -16.86 -16.56
C LEU A 426 -2.39 -18.32 -16.58
N LYS A 427 -1.46 -18.67 -17.46
CA LYS A 427 -0.95 -20.04 -17.59
C LYS A 427 0.16 -20.37 -16.61
N ASP A 428 0.77 -19.36 -16.00
CA ASP A 428 1.90 -19.58 -15.09
C ASP A 428 1.43 -20.21 -13.79
N GLY A 429 2.11 -21.24 -13.34
CA GLY A 429 1.77 -21.96 -12.11
C GLY A 429 2.57 -21.47 -10.92
N TRP A 430 2.02 -21.68 -9.73
CA TRP A 430 2.64 -21.22 -8.49
C TRP A 430 2.89 -22.32 -7.46
N LYS A 431 2.34 -23.50 -7.68
CA LYS A 431 2.30 -24.55 -6.65
C LYS A 431 3.67 -25.11 -6.30
N LYS A 432 4.64 -25.00 -7.19
CA LYS A 432 6.00 -25.53 -6.96
C LYS A 432 6.93 -24.54 -6.25
N ASN A 433 6.44 -23.35 -5.90
CA ASN A 433 7.25 -22.34 -5.23
C ASN A 433 7.52 -22.74 -3.78
N LYS A 434 8.80 -22.89 -3.42
CA LYS A 434 9.21 -23.38 -2.10
C LYS A 434 8.99 -22.39 -0.96
N TYR A 435 8.69 -21.12 -1.27
CA TYR A 435 8.52 -20.09 -0.24
C TYR A 435 7.09 -19.99 0.27
N ILE A 436 6.18 -20.82 -0.23
CA ILE A 436 4.77 -20.76 0.14
C ILE A 436 4.56 -21.36 1.53
N LYS A 437 3.82 -20.64 2.38
CA LYS A 437 3.37 -21.14 3.69
C LYS A 437 1.86 -21.35 3.59
N THR A 438 1.39 -22.55 3.91
CA THR A 438 0.02 -22.95 3.65
C THR A 438 -0.85 -23.25 4.90
N LYS A 439 -0.29 -23.14 6.12
CA LYS A 439 -1.07 -23.43 7.33
C LYS A 439 -2.04 -22.30 7.67
N PRO A 440 -3.35 -22.58 7.77
CA PRO A 440 -4.30 -21.54 8.20
C PRO A 440 -4.09 -21.16 9.67
N SER A 441 -4.24 -19.88 9.97
CA SER A 441 -4.12 -19.36 11.32
C SER A 441 -5.46 -19.45 12.06
N VAL A 442 -5.43 -19.18 13.38
CA VAL A 442 -6.64 -19.04 14.19
C VAL A 442 -7.56 -17.96 13.62
N HIS A 443 -6.99 -16.93 13.01
CA HIS A 443 -7.79 -15.86 12.41
C HIS A 443 -8.73 -16.38 11.32
N VAL A 444 -8.32 -17.42 10.59
CA VAL A 444 -9.15 -18.02 9.53
C VAL A 444 -10.43 -18.59 10.12
N ILE A 445 -10.31 -19.30 11.28
CA ILE A 445 -11.48 -19.86 11.95
C ILE A 445 -12.43 -18.74 12.38
N LEU A 446 -11.88 -17.67 12.96
CA LEU A 446 -12.69 -16.53 13.38
C LEU A 446 -13.38 -15.85 12.19
N GLU A 447 -12.73 -15.79 11.04
CA GLU A 447 -13.33 -15.23 9.82
C GLU A 447 -14.52 -16.07 9.37
N GLY A 448 -14.42 -17.39 9.47
CA GLY A 448 -15.55 -18.29 9.19
C GLY A 448 -16.72 -18.06 10.14
N LEU A 449 -16.41 -17.89 11.43
CA LEU A 449 -17.44 -17.60 12.43
C LEU A 449 -18.09 -16.25 12.18
N LEU A 450 -17.34 -15.26 11.73
CA LEU A 450 -17.88 -13.94 11.39
C LEU A 450 -18.81 -14.04 10.17
N ALA A 451 -18.48 -14.89 9.19
CA ALA A 451 -19.38 -15.11 8.05
C ALA A 451 -20.74 -15.62 8.54
N ILE A 452 -20.73 -16.56 9.50
CA ILE A 452 -21.96 -17.07 10.12
C ILE A 452 -22.70 -15.96 10.89
N TYR A 453 -21.94 -15.14 11.62
CA TYR A 453 -22.49 -14.00 12.37
C TYR A 453 -23.25 -13.04 11.45
N PHE A 454 -22.72 -12.80 10.23
CA PHE A 454 -23.38 -11.89 9.29
C PHE A 454 -24.57 -12.56 8.57
N ILE A 455 -24.63 -13.89 8.50
CA ILE A 455 -25.86 -14.58 8.13
C ILE A 455 -26.94 -14.27 9.16
N PHE A 456 -26.58 -14.32 10.44
CA PHE A 456 -27.48 -13.94 11.53
C PHE A 456 -27.94 -12.48 11.38
N GLY A 457 -27.03 -11.59 10.96
CA GLY A 457 -27.40 -10.20 10.71
C GLY A 457 -28.44 -10.06 9.61
N MET A 458 -28.30 -10.83 8.53
CA MET A 458 -29.28 -10.83 7.45
C MET A 458 -30.62 -11.39 7.91
N TYR A 459 -30.60 -12.47 8.69
CA TYR A 459 -31.82 -13.04 9.28
C TYR A 459 -32.48 -12.03 10.20
N SER A 460 -31.71 -11.29 10.99
CA SER A 460 -32.23 -10.31 11.96
C SER A 460 -33.04 -9.21 11.25
N ALA A 461 -32.69 -8.88 10.01
CA ALA A 461 -33.45 -7.85 9.26
C ALA A 461 -34.93 -8.22 9.13
N PHE A 462 -35.22 -9.52 9.06
CA PHE A 462 -36.60 -10.02 8.91
C PHE A 462 -37.39 -10.04 10.21
N ILE A 463 -36.72 -10.16 11.35
CA ILE A 463 -37.39 -10.40 12.63
C ILE A 463 -37.43 -9.18 13.56
N VAL A 464 -36.65 -8.13 13.26
CA VAL A 464 -36.68 -6.90 14.08
C VAL A 464 -37.76 -5.96 13.53
N GLY A 465 -38.28 -5.09 14.41
CA GLY A 465 -39.29 -4.13 14.02
C GLY A 465 -40.69 -4.69 14.13
N ASP A 466 -41.63 -3.79 14.31
CA ASP A 466 -43.03 -4.16 14.59
C ASP A 466 -43.82 -4.47 13.32
N GLN A 467 -43.36 -4.01 12.16
CA GLN A 467 -44.13 -4.15 10.91
C GLN A 467 -43.23 -4.52 9.74
N GLY A 468 -42.86 -5.80 9.67
CA GLY A 468 -42.23 -6.32 8.45
C GLY A 468 -40.73 -6.20 8.35
N GLY A 469 -40.05 -5.93 9.46
CA GLY A 469 -38.59 -6.00 9.47
C GLY A 469 -37.91 -4.65 9.28
N ASP A 470 -36.57 -4.68 9.28
CA ASP A 470 -35.72 -3.50 9.08
C ASP A 470 -34.54 -3.92 8.20
N PHE A 471 -34.53 -3.51 6.96
CA PHE A 471 -33.58 -3.95 5.94
C PHE A 471 -32.47 -2.93 5.65
N GLY A 472 -32.37 -1.88 6.46
CA GLY A 472 -31.38 -0.82 6.21
C GLY A 472 -29.94 -1.32 6.24
N LEU A 473 -29.62 -2.28 7.10
CA LEU A 473 -28.27 -2.85 7.20
C LEU A 473 -28.12 -4.17 6.43
N PHE A 474 -29.17 -4.67 5.78
CA PHE A 474 -29.12 -5.94 5.06
C PHE A 474 -28.05 -5.93 3.96
N PRO A 475 -27.98 -4.92 3.08
CA PRO A 475 -26.91 -4.92 2.06
C PRO A 475 -25.52 -4.93 2.67
N PHE A 476 -25.30 -4.21 3.76
CA PHE A 476 -24.02 -4.17 4.45
C PHE A 476 -23.67 -5.56 5.01
N HIS A 477 -24.61 -6.22 5.67
CA HIS A 477 -24.39 -7.56 6.20
C HIS A 477 -24.16 -8.58 5.10
N PHE A 478 -24.84 -8.41 3.96
CA PHE A 478 -24.62 -9.28 2.80
C PHE A 478 -23.18 -9.14 2.27
N MET A 479 -22.71 -7.89 2.14
CA MET A 479 -21.33 -7.65 1.71
C MET A 479 -20.31 -8.23 2.68
N LEU A 480 -20.57 -8.08 3.98
CA LEU A 480 -19.69 -8.65 5.01
C LEU A 480 -19.68 -10.17 4.97
N PHE A 481 -20.83 -10.78 4.75
CA PHE A 481 -20.92 -12.23 4.58
C PHE A 481 -20.09 -12.69 3.38
N ILE A 482 -20.22 -12.01 2.25
CA ILE A 482 -19.45 -12.32 1.03
C ILE A 482 -17.95 -12.18 1.32
N GLY A 483 -17.54 -11.08 1.95
CA GLY A 483 -16.12 -10.81 2.19
C GLY A 483 -15.48 -11.82 3.13
N PHE A 484 -16.10 -12.07 4.29
CA PHE A 484 -15.55 -13.03 5.26
C PHE A 484 -15.60 -14.46 4.73
N SER A 485 -16.64 -14.80 3.97
CA SER A 485 -16.72 -16.13 3.32
C SER A 485 -15.60 -16.30 2.30
N TYR A 486 -15.37 -15.29 1.47
CA TYR A 486 -14.30 -15.33 0.45
C TYR A 486 -12.94 -15.58 1.11
N VAL A 487 -12.62 -14.78 2.12
CA VAL A 487 -11.33 -14.87 2.79
C VAL A 487 -11.19 -16.22 3.50
N PHE A 488 -12.26 -16.69 4.16
CA PHE A 488 -12.26 -17.98 4.84
C PHE A 488 -12.04 -19.14 3.86
N PHE A 489 -12.85 -19.21 2.80
CA PHE A 489 -12.78 -20.33 1.86
C PHE A 489 -11.47 -20.35 1.08
N LYS A 490 -10.99 -19.19 0.67
CA LYS A 490 -9.69 -19.10 -0.02
C LYS A 490 -8.56 -19.58 0.89
N SER A 491 -8.62 -19.23 2.18
CA SER A 491 -7.59 -19.65 3.14
C SER A 491 -7.62 -21.14 3.43
N VAL A 492 -8.83 -21.71 3.56
CA VAL A 492 -9.00 -23.13 3.87
C VAL A 492 -8.66 -24.02 2.66
N PHE A 493 -9.07 -23.61 1.46
CA PHE A 493 -8.92 -24.43 0.26
C PHE A 493 -7.72 -24.04 -0.61
N SER A 494 -6.89 -23.11 -0.16
CA SER A 494 -5.65 -22.76 -0.83
C SER A 494 -4.60 -23.83 -0.50
N LYS A 495 -4.40 -24.74 -1.41
CA LYS A 495 -3.42 -25.82 -1.24
C LYS A 495 -2.22 -25.59 -2.17
N ALA A 496 -1.03 -25.80 -1.64
CA ALA A 496 0.21 -25.74 -2.40
C ALA A 496 0.31 -26.86 -3.43
#